data_54dbec943a033b3d0d9dffe8103f32e2
#
_entry.id   54dbec943a033b3d0d9dffe8103f32e2
#
_cell.length_a   1.000
_cell.length_b   1.000
_cell.length_c   1.000
_cell.angle_alpha   90.00
_cell.angle_beta   90.00
_cell.angle_gamma   90.00
#
_symmetry.space_group_name_H-M   'P 1'
#
loop_
_entity.id
_entity.type
_entity.pdbx_description
1 polymer ?
#
loop_
_entity_poly.entity_id
_entity_poly.type
_entity_poly.pdbx_seq_one_letter_code
_entity_poly.pdbx_strand_id
1 'polypeptide(L)'
;MADNKTPRDFITVRAQELSDRAVKDLNMRHVGSTLEKYFGSNFPLISAMLGNIDVETGGTFDFRQKQRGGNGYGLFQFDFHRPHYEEFLQENQLQDSVDSQVRYTYENIYGNKQNILGAGRAEDLRDSFASKTDPIELSDDFMNIFLDPGKPHADRRREATRMYSLAITPAK
;
A
#
# COMPACT_ATOMS: atom_id res chain seq x y z
N MET A 1 -4.14 41.00 -8.09
CA MET A 1 -3.26 41.22 -6.95
C MET A 1 -2.12 40.21 -7.07
N ALA A 2 -0.89 40.66 -7.27
CA ALA A 2 0.27 39.77 -7.37
C ALA A 2 0.63 39.27 -5.97
N ASP A 3 0.79 37.96 -5.84
CA ASP A 3 1.22 37.28 -4.61
C ASP A 3 2.66 37.72 -4.26
N ASN A 4 2.77 38.60 -3.28
CA ASN A 4 4.03 39.26 -2.90
C ASN A 4 4.84 38.32 -1.96
N LYS A 5 5.17 37.13 -2.44
CA LYS A 5 6.01 36.16 -1.68
C LYS A 5 7.45 36.65 -1.65
N THR A 6 8.01 36.72 -0.47
CA THR A 6 9.41 37.13 -0.27
C THR A 6 10.37 35.98 -0.64
N PRO A 7 11.66 36.24 -0.93
CA PRO A 7 12.65 35.17 -1.14
C PRO A 7 12.76 34.20 0.04
N ARG A 8 12.52 34.63 1.25
CA ARG A 8 12.46 33.78 2.45
C ARG A 8 11.32 32.77 2.37
N ASP A 9 10.15 33.18 1.87
CA ASP A 9 8.97 32.29 1.74
C ASP A 9 9.26 31.19 0.72
N PHE A 10 9.95 31.51 -0.37
CA PHE A 10 10.35 30.50 -1.37
C PHE A 10 11.35 29.48 -0.82
N ILE A 11 12.32 29.91 -0.01
CA ILE A 11 13.31 29.00 0.62
C ILE A 11 12.62 28.09 1.61
N THR A 12 11.73 28.61 2.43
CA THR A 12 10.97 27.84 3.43
C THR A 12 10.07 26.80 2.76
N VAL A 13 9.32 27.19 1.74
CA VAL A 13 8.45 26.27 0.97
C VAL A 13 9.29 25.15 0.34
N ARG A 14 10.41 25.46 -0.31
CA ARG A 14 11.25 24.46 -0.94
C ARG A 14 11.91 23.50 0.06
N ALA A 15 12.32 24.00 1.22
CA ALA A 15 12.85 23.16 2.29
C ALA A 15 11.79 22.19 2.83
N GLN A 16 10.55 22.65 2.98
CA GLN A 16 9.42 21.80 3.39
C GLN A 16 9.12 20.73 2.34
N GLU A 17 9.04 21.09 1.06
CA GLU A 17 8.81 20.14 -0.04
C GLU A 17 9.89 19.04 -0.11
N LEU A 18 11.16 19.40 0.10
CA LEU A 18 12.27 18.44 0.16
C LEU A 18 12.16 17.51 1.39
N SER A 19 11.76 18.06 2.53
CA SER A 19 11.51 17.28 3.75
C SER A 19 10.37 16.27 3.55
N ASP A 20 9.24 16.72 3.00
CA ASP A 20 8.07 15.86 2.77
C ASP A 20 8.39 14.74 1.77
N ARG A 21 9.17 15.04 0.72
CA ARG A 21 9.64 14.05 -0.23
C ARG A 21 10.56 13.01 0.42
N ALA A 22 11.48 13.44 1.27
CA ALA A 22 12.39 12.53 1.98
C ALA A 22 11.62 11.59 2.93
N VAL A 23 10.61 12.11 3.64
CA VAL A 23 9.74 11.31 4.51
C VAL A 23 8.94 10.29 3.70
N LYS A 24 8.37 10.68 2.57
CA LYS A 24 7.66 9.78 1.65
C LYS A 24 8.58 8.66 1.17
N ASP A 25 9.80 8.98 0.74
CA ASP A 25 10.76 7.99 0.23
C ASP A 25 11.17 6.99 1.33
N LEU A 26 11.36 7.45 2.57
CA LEU A 26 11.62 6.59 3.73
C LEU A 26 10.45 5.66 4.04
N ASN A 27 9.24 6.19 4.08
CA ASN A 27 8.03 5.41 4.31
C ASN A 27 7.86 4.34 3.23
N MET A 28 7.99 4.71 1.96
CA MET A 28 7.88 3.79 0.83
C MET A 28 8.91 2.65 0.92
N ARG A 29 10.19 2.97 1.23
CA ARG A 29 11.23 1.94 1.42
C ARG A 29 10.91 1.01 2.59
N HIS A 30 10.41 1.55 3.70
CA HIS A 30 10.02 0.74 4.85
C HIS A 30 8.84 -0.19 4.50
N VAL A 31 7.83 0.30 3.80
CA VAL A 31 6.72 -0.51 3.32
C VAL A 31 7.22 -1.58 2.34
N GLY A 32 8.05 -1.22 1.37
CA GLY A 32 8.62 -2.16 0.39
C GLY A 32 9.41 -3.30 1.04
N SER A 33 10.30 -2.99 1.98
CA SER A 33 11.06 -4.01 2.71
C SER A 33 10.18 -4.90 3.59
N THR A 34 9.10 -4.35 4.14
CA THR A 34 8.13 -5.14 4.91
C THR A 34 7.30 -6.06 4.02
N LEU A 35 6.89 -5.59 2.85
CA LEU A 35 6.24 -6.45 1.84
C LEU A 35 7.16 -7.60 1.43
N GLU A 36 8.44 -7.33 1.15
CA GLU A 36 9.43 -8.37 0.83
C GLU A 36 9.59 -9.40 1.96
N LYS A 37 9.58 -8.98 3.22
CA LYS A 37 9.64 -9.87 4.39
C LYS A 37 8.52 -10.90 4.39
N TYR A 38 7.30 -10.54 4.00
CA TYR A 38 6.13 -11.43 4.05
C TYR A 38 5.87 -12.16 2.73
N PHE A 39 6.04 -11.48 1.61
CA PHE A 39 5.72 -12.01 0.27
C PHE A 39 6.94 -12.52 -0.51
N GLY A 40 8.14 -12.46 0.11
CA GLY A 40 9.39 -12.84 -0.54
C GLY A 40 9.83 -11.81 -1.59
N SER A 41 10.94 -12.11 -2.27
CA SER A 41 11.52 -11.24 -3.31
C SER A 41 10.77 -11.34 -4.65
N ASN A 42 9.43 -11.34 -4.60
CA ASN A 42 8.57 -11.26 -5.78
C ASN A 42 8.41 -9.79 -6.19
N PHE A 43 9.40 -9.23 -6.88
CA PHE A 43 9.43 -7.81 -7.25
C PHE A 43 8.21 -7.34 -8.07
N PRO A 44 7.67 -8.12 -9.04
CA PRO A 44 6.42 -7.77 -9.70
C PRO A 44 5.25 -7.58 -8.70
N LEU A 45 5.09 -8.50 -7.76
CA LEU A 45 4.04 -8.41 -6.74
C LEU A 45 4.26 -7.24 -5.78
N ILE A 46 5.51 -7.02 -5.33
CA ILE A 46 5.84 -5.88 -4.47
C ILE A 46 5.53 -4.56 -5.19
N SER A 47 5.88 -4.45 -6.47
CA SER A 47 5.55 -3.27 -7.29
C SER A 47 4.04 -3.03 -7.40
N ALA A 48 3.29 -4.11 -7.60
CA ALA A 48 1.83 -4.08 -7.65
C ALA A 48 1.21 -3.58 -6.35
N MET A 49 1.68 -4.09 -5.22
CA MET A 49 1.22 -3.67 -3.90
C MET A 49 1.60 -2.22 -3.58
N LEU A 50 2.85 -1.80 -3.88
CA LEU A 50 3.29 -0.41 -3.71
C LEU A 50 2.46 0.56 -4.56
N GLY A 51 2.15 0.20 -5.81
CA GLY A 51 1.30 1.01 -6.67
C GLY A 51 -0.12 1.19 -6.11
N ASN A 52 -0.68 0.16 -5.51
CA ASN A 52 -1.97 0.23 -4.83
C ASN A 52 -1.90 1.08 -3.57
N ILE A 53 -0.90 0.88 -2.71
CA ILE A 53 -0.70 1.63 -1.47
C ILE A 53 -0.46 3.13 -1.77
N ASP A 54 0.27 3.47 -2.83
CA ASP A 54 0.46 4.87 -3.26
C ASP A 54 -0.89 5.57 -3.48
N VAL A 55 -1.81 4.93 -4.17
CA VAL A 55 -3.15 5.49 -4.42
C VAL A 55 -3.98 5.56 -3.14
N GLU A 56 -3.94 4.52 -2.30
CA GLU A 56 -4.69 4.47 -1.04
C GLU A 56 -4.23 5.52 -0.03
N THR A 57 -2.93 5.79 0.02
CA THR A 57 -2.34 6.75 0.96
C THR A 57 -2.15 8.15 0.36
N GLY A 58 -2.57 8.38 -0.88
CA GLY A 58 -2.29 9.64 -1.58
C GLY A 58 -0.80 9.91 -1.74
N GLY A 59 0.00 8.85 -1.85
CA GLY A 59 1.43 8.89 -2.06
C GLY A 59 2.27 9.11 -0.80
N THR A 60 1.68 9.11 0.40
CA THR A 60 2.43 9.35 1.65
C THR A 60 3.08 8.10 2.21
N PHE A 61 2.53 6.92 1.92
CA PHE A 61 2.90 5.64 2.55
C PHE A 61 2.81 5.68 4.09
N ASP A 62 1.98 6.58 4.62
CA ASP A 62 1.76 6.67 6.07
C ASP A 62 0.74 5.60 6.49
N PHE A 63 1.17 4.67 7.33
CA PHE A 63 0.31 3.60 7.86
C PHE A 63 -0.81 4.11 8.78
N ARG A 64 -0.78 5.39 9.19
CA ARG A 64 -1.83 6.05 9.97
C ARG A 64 -2.77 6.90 9.11
N GLN A 65 -2.62 6.84 7.79
CA GLN A 65 -3.44 7.59 6.85
C GLN A 65 -4.92 7.29 7.07
N LYS A 66 -5.71 8.33 7.27
CA LYS A 66 -7.17 8.23 7.36
C LYS A 66 -7.80 8.75 6.08
N GLN A 67 -8.82 8.03 5.60
CA GLN A 67 -9.60 8.47 4.45
C GLN A 67 -10.36 9.77 4.77
N ARG A 68 -10.27 10.75 3.87
CA ARG A 68 -11.07 11.96 3.97
C ARG A 68 -12.55 11.66 3.72
N GLY A 69 -13.41 11.85 4.72
CA GLY A 69 -14.85 11.62 4.58
C GLY A 69 -15.29 10.15 4.46
N GLY A 70 -14.43 9.22 4.86
CA GLY A 70 -14.71 7.78 4.88
C GLY A 70 -14.11 7.10 6.11
N ASN A 71 -14.24 5.77 6.19
CA ASN A 71 -13.76 4.95 7.29
C ASN A 71 -12.41 4.29 7.01
N GLY A 72 -11.88 4.44 5.79
CA GLY A 72 -10.62 3.83 5.39
C GLY A 72 -9.44 4.26 6.26
N TYR A 73 -8.58 3.30 6.61
CA TYR A 73 -7.45 3.49 7.50
C TYR A 73 -6.21 2.72 7.03
N GLY A 74 -5.07 3.36 7.14
CA GLY A 74 -3.78 2.74 6.95
C GLY A 74 -3.34 2.58 5.50
N LEU A 75 -2.34 1.73 5.28
CA LEU A 75 -1.71 1.49 3.97
C LEU A 75 -2.69 0.98 2.92
N PHE A 76 -3.64 0.16 3.34
CA PHE A 76 -4.61 -0.52 2.47
C PHE A 76 -6.01 0.08 2.57
N GLN A 77 -6.14 1.22 3.28
CA GLN A 77 -7.41 1.90 3.55
C GLN A 77 -8.49 0.93 4.03
N PHE A 78 -8.15 0.15 5.06
CA PHE A 78 -9.07 -0.80 5.67
C PHE A 78 -10.37 -0.10 6.07
N ASP A 79 -11.45 -0.40 5.37
CA ASP A 79 -12.80 0.05 5.70
C ASP A 79 -13.56 -1.10 6.39
N PHE A 80 -14.10 -2.04 5.63
CA PHE A 80 -14.75 -3.23 6.20
C PHE A 80 -13.78 -4.16 6.93
N HIS A 81 -12.50 -4.14 6.56
CA HIS A 81 -11.45 -4.87 7.25
C HIS A 81 -11.08 -4.29 8.62
N ARG A 82 -11.40 -3.04 8.89
CA ARG A 82 -10.87 -2.34 10.07
C ARG A 82 -11.24 -3.00 11.41
N PRO A 83 -12.50 -3.39 11.68
CA PRO A 83 -12.83 -4.07 12.94
C PRO A 83 -12.04 -5.38 13.11
N HIS A 84 -11.87 -6.14 12.04
CA HIS A 84 -11.12 -7.39 12.05
C HIS A 84 -9.62 -7.19 12.21
N TYR A 85 -9.09 -6.09 11.66
CA TYR A 85 -7.70 -5.71 11.89
C TYR A 85 -7.46 -5.31 13.36
N GLU A 86 -8.38 -4.55 13.97
CA GLU A 86 -8.30 -4.20 15.39
C GLU A 86 -8.37 -5.44 16.29
N GLU A 87 -9.24 -6.41 15.97
CA GLU A 87 -9.31 -7.71 16.64
C GLU A 87 -8.00 -8.50 16.48
N PHE A 88 -7.46 -8.56 15.25
CA PHE A 88 -6.17 -9.19 14.97
C PHE A 88 -5.03 -8.60 15.81
N LEU A 89 -4.97 -7.28 15.97
CA LEU A 89 -3.99 -6.63 16.83
C LEU A 89 -4.12 -7.07 18.28
N GLN A 90 -5.35 -7.14 18.82
CA GLN A 90 -5.62 -7.57 20.19
C GLN A 90 -5.25 -9.02 20.43
N GLU A 91 -5.70 -9.93 19.56
CA GLU A 91 -5.43 -11.38 19.67
C GLU A 91 -3.94 -11.70 19.60
N ASN A 92 -3.18 -10.98 18.79
CA ASN A 92 -1.74 -11.19 18.63
C ASN A 92 -0.87 -10.30 19.53
N GLN A 93 -1.48 -9.48 20.40
CA GLN A 93 -0.78 -8.50 21.26
C GLN A 93 0.17 -7.58 20.48
N LEU A 94 -0.29 -7.14 19.30
CA LEU A 94 0.47 -6.26 18.40
C LEU A 94 0.05 -4.82 18.55
N GLN A 95 0.98 -3.93 18.26
CA GLN A 95 0.69 -2.51 18.04
C GLN A 95 0.45 -2.25 16.56
N ASP A 96 -0.33 -1.22 16.24
CA ASP A 96 -0.52 -0.76 14.88
C ASP A 96 0.79 -0.22 14.30
N SER A 97 1.17 -0.75 13.14
CA SER A 97 2.43 -0.45 12.46
C SER A 97 2.37 -0.89 10.99
N VAL A 98 3.38 -0.52 10.20
CA VAL A 98 3.57 -1.08 8.85
C VAL A 98 3.63 -2.60 8.89
N ASP A 99 4.39 -3.17 9.83
CA ASP A 99 4.55 -4.62 9.96
C ASP A 99 3.24 -5.33 10.26
N SER A 100 2.45 -4.81 11.21
CA SER A 100 1.16 -5.43 11.57
C SER A 100 0.13 -5.32 10.46
N GLN A 101 0.09 -4.22 9.70
CA GLN A 101 -0.83 -4.07 8.57
C GLN A 101 -0.47 -4.99 7.41
N VAL A 102 0.80 -5.11 7.07
CA VAL A 102 1.27 -6.04 6.03
C VAL A 102 1.07 -7.48 6.47
N ARG A 103 1.39 -7.81 7.74
CA ARG A 103 1.14 -9.14 8.31
C ARG A 103 -0.34 -9.52 8.27
N TYR A 104 -1.24 -8.62 8.65
CA TYR A 104 -2.68 -8.86 8.57
C TYR A 104 -3.12 -9.15 7.14
N THR A 105 -2.64 -8.38 6.17
CA THR A 105 -2.91 -8.61 4.75
C THR A 105 -2.40 -9.98 4.30
N TYR A 106 -1.19 -10.35 4.68
CA TYR A 106 -0.60 -11.66 4.38
C TYR A 106 -1.41 -12.80 4.98
N GLU A 107 -1.80 -12.71 6.26
CA GLU A 107 -2.60 -13.74 6.95
C GLU A 107 -3.99 -13.92 6.35
N ASN A 108 -4.59 -12.85 5.80
CA ASN A 108 -5.87 -12.95 5.09
C ASN A 108 -5.74 -13.68 3.74
N ILE A 109 -4.58 -13.65 3.10
CA ILE A 109 -4.32 -14.30 1.81
C ILE A 109 -3.82 -15.73 2.00
N TYR A 110 -2.88 -15.96 2.92
CA TYR A 110 -2.17 -17.22 3.11
C TYR A 110 -2.48 -17.94 4.43
N GLY A 111 -3.08 -17.24 5.39
CA GLY A 111 -3.40 -17.81 6.70
C GLY A 111 -4.61 -18.74 6.68
N ASN A 112 -4.64 -19.67 7.64
CA ASN A 112 -5.73 -20.64 7.81
C ASN A 112 -6.86 -20.14 8.71
N LYS A 113 -6.71 -18.97 9.34
CA LYS A 113 -7.67 -18.43 10.31
C LYS A 113 -8.40 -17.23 9.74
N GLN A 114 -9.75 -17.31 9.79
CA GLN A 114 -10.67 -16.20 9.55
C GLN A 114 -10.32 -15.38 8.29
N ASN A 115 -10.37 -16.06 7.16
CA ASN A 115 -10.22 -15.40 5.87
C ASN A 115 -11.43 -14.50 5.63
N ILE A 116 -11.32 -13.23 5.98
CA ILE A 116 -12.37 -12.22 5.82
C ILE A 116 -12.71 -12.02 4.34
N LEU A 117 -11.73 -12.27 3.46
CA LEU A 117 -11.95 -12.27 2.01
C LEU A 117 -12.90 -13.39 1.58
N GLY A 118 -13.02 -14.46 2.38
CA GLY A 118 -13.63 -15.72 1.96
C GLY A 118 -12.60 -16.62 1.23
N ALA A 119 -12.78 -17.93 1.36
CA ALA A 119 -11.81 -18.93 0.88
C ALA A 119 -11.55 -18.81 -0.63
N GLY A 120 -12.57 -18.58 -1.45
CA GLY A 120 -12.45 -18.45 -2.90
C GLY A 120 -11.61 -17.24 -3.32
N ARG A 121 -11.90 -16.06 -2.77
CA ARG A 121 -11.14 -14.83 -3.11
C ARG A 121 -9.68 -14.92 -2.69
N ALA A 122 -9.38 -15.53 -1.55
CA ALA A 122 -8.00 -15.74 -1.12
C ALA A 122 -7.28 -16.76 -2.00
N GLU A 123 -7.96 -17.82 -2.45
CA GLU A 123 -7.43 -18.78 -3.41
C GLU A 123 -7.12 -18.09 -4.75
N ASP A 124 -8.05 -17.31 -5.29
CA ASP A 124 -7.86 -16.55 -6.53
C ASP A 124 -6.63 -15.63 -6.44
N LEU A 125 -6.39 -14.97 -5.29
CA LEU A 125 -5.19 -14.16 -5.09
C LEU A 125 -3.91 -15.00 -5.02
N ARG A 126 -3.92 -16.13 -4.30
CA ARG A 126 -2.75 -17.02 -4.24
C ARG A 126 -2.38 -17.55 -5.61
N ASP A 127 -3.38 -17.95 -6.41
CA ASP A 127 -3.18 -18.45 -7.77
C ASP A 127 -2.64 -17.36 -8.70
N SER A 128 -3.19 -16.14 -8.59
CA SER A 128 -2.67 -14.98 -9.31
C SER A 128 -1.20 -14.69 -8.94
N PHE A 129 -0.87 -14.64 -7.65
CA PHE A 129 0.47 -14.34 -7.16
C PHE A 129 1.50 -15.44 -7.51
N ALA A 130 1.04 -16.68 -7.64
CA ALA A 130 1.89 -17.82 -8.04
C ALA A 130 2.11 -17.92 -9.54
N SER A 131 1.15 -17.51 -10.37
CA SER A 131 1.16 -17.76 -11.82
C SER A 131 1.51 -16.52 -12.65
N LYS A 132 1.24 -15.31 -12.15
CA LYS A 132 1.44 -14.06 -12.90
C LYS A 132 2.80 -13.43 -12.60
N THR A 133 3.37 -12.80 -13.61
CA THR A 133 4.65 -12.08 -13.53
C THR A 133 4.52 -10.64 -14.01
N ASP A 134 3.37 -10.25 -14.59
CA ASP A 134 3.09 -8.86 -14.97
C ASP A 134 2.62 -8.07 -13.74
N PRO A 135 3.37 -7.04 -13.30
CA PRO A 135 3.00 -6.25 -12.15
C PRO A 135 1.67 -5.50 -12.32
N ILE A 136 1.24 -5.22 -13.57
CA ILE A 136 -0.04 -4.54 -13.84
C ILE A 136 -1.19 -5.50 -13.60
N GLU A 137 -1.11 -6.74 -14.10
CA GLU A 137 -2.14 -7.75 -13.84
C GLU A 137 -2.25 -8.07 -12.35
N LEU A 138 -1.12 -8.20 -11.65
CA LEU A 138 -1.07 -8.41 -10.20
C LEU A 138 -1.68 -7.24 -9.43
N SER A 139 -1.45 -6.00 -9.90
CA SER A 139 -2.05 -4.79 -9.31
C SER A 139 -3.57 -4.77 -9.45
N ASP A 140 -4.06 -5.12 -10.64
CA ASP A 140 -5.50 -5.18 -10.91
C ASP A 140 -6.19 -6.27 -10.07
N ASP A 141 -5.58 -7.46 -9.95
CA ASP A 141 -6.12 -8.54 -9.13
C ASP A 141 -6.14 -8.17 -7.65
N PHE A 142 -5.05 -7.60 -7.13
CA PHE A 142 -4.99 -7.16 -5.74
C PHE A 142 -6.02 -6.07 -5.45
N MET A 143 -6.18 -5.11 -6.34
CA MET A 143 -7.20 -4.07 -6.24
C MET A 143 -8.61 -4.68 -6.20
N ASN A 144 -8.95 -5.54 -7.15
CA ASN A 144 -10.31 -6.05 -7.33
C ASN A 144 -10.69 -7.09 -6.27
N ILE A 145 -9.73 -7.88 -5.78
CA ILE A 145 -9.99 -9.00 -4.90
C ILE A 145 -9.79 -8.63 -3.42
N PHE A 146 -8.70 -7.94 -3.10
CA PHE A 146 -8.36 -7.58 -1.71
C PHE A 146 -8.94 -6.23 -1.30
N LEU A 147 -8.61 -5.17 -2.04
CA LEU A 147 -8.99 -3.81 -1.65
C LEU A 147 -10.47 -3.53 -1.89
N ASP A 148 -11.02 -4.03 -2.99
CA ASP A 148 -12.42 -3.86 -3.41
C ASP A 148 -12.93 -2.41 -3.23
N PRO A 149 -12.23 -1.41 -3.77
CA PRO A 149 -12.50 -0.01 -3.48
C PRO A 149 -13.77 0.47 -4.19
N GLY A 150 -14.56 1.30 -3.53
CA GLY A 150 -15.74 1.92 -4.12
C GLY A 150 -15.43 2.81 -5.35
N LYS A 151 -14.18 3.34 -5.43
CA LYS A 151 -13.62 4.03 -6.60
C LYS A 151 -12.28 3.42 -6.95
N PRO A 152 -12.18 2.61 -8.00
CA PRO A 152 -10.97 1.80 -8.25
C PRO A 152 -9.74 2.63 -8.65
N HIS A 153 -9.89 3.79 -9.32
CA HIS A 153 -8.75 4.58 -9.82
C HIS A 153 -7.70 3.74 -10.57
N ALA A 154 -8.13 2.77 -11.37
CA ALA A 154 -7.28 1.74 -11.97
C ALA A 154 -6.08 2.31 -12.75
N ASP A 155 -6.29 3.36 -13.54
CA ASP A 155 -5.21 3.97 -14.34
C ASP A 155 -4.11 4.54 -13.45
N ARG A 156 -4.47 5.20 -12.34
CA ARG A 156 -3.49 5.74 -11.38
C ARG A 156 -2.69 4.61 -10.70
N ARG A 157 -3.35 3.49 -10.36
CA ARG A 157 -2.68 2.32 -9.76
C ARG A 157 -1.71 1.68 -10.73
N ARG A 158 -2.12 1.51 -12.00
CA ARG A 158 -1.27 0.97 -13.07
C ARG A 158 -0.06 1.87 -13.34
N GLU A 159 -0.25 3.19 -13.37
CA GLU A 159 0.85 4.15 -13.53
C GLU A 159 1.84 4.09 -12.36
N ALA A 160 1.36 4.13 -11.13
CA ALA A 160 2.19 3.99 -9.93
C ALA A 160 2.91 2.63 -9.92
N THR A 161 2.25 1.53 -10.27
CA THR A 161 2.85 0.20 -10.36
C THR A 161 4.00 0.15 -11.37
N ARG A 162 3.83 0.76 -12.56
CA ARG A 162 4.93 0.86 -13.55
C ARG A 162 6.12 1.60 -12.99
N MET A 163 5.89 2.73 -12.32
CA MET A 163 6.94 3.53 -11.70
C MET A 163 7.74 2.71 -10.67
N TYR A 164 7.05 1.99 -9.76
CA TYR A 164 7.72 1.16 -8.75
C TYR A 164 8.42 -0.07 -9.37
N SER A 165 7.84 -0.69 -10.40
CA SER A 165 8.48 -1.79 -11.12
C SER A 165 9.84 -1.38 -11.71
N LEU A 166 9.96 -0.18 -12.23
CA LEU A 166 11.24 0.35 -12.73
C LEU A 166 12.22 0.69 -11.60
N ALA A 167 11.70 1.13 -10.43
CA ALA A 167 12.53 1.58 -9.31
C ALA A 167 13.13 0.43 -8.49
N ILE A 168 12.40 -0.69 -8.32
CA ILE A 168 12.80 -1.78 -7.42
C ILE A 168 13.34 -3.03 -8.12
N THR A 169 13.17 -3.14 -9.44
CA THR A 169 13.76 -4.27 -10.19
C THR A 169 15.28 -4.14 -10.20
N PRO A 170 16.03 -5.17 -9.73
CA PRO A 170 17.48 -5.14 -9.78
C PRO A 170 17.97 -4.94 -11.22
N ALA A 171 18.99 -4.08 -11.38
CA ALA A 171 19.68 -4.00 -12.67
C ALA A 171 20.29 -5.37 -13.00
N LYS A 172 20.06 -5.83 -14.23
CA LYS A 172 20.61 -7.10 -14.75
C LYS A 172 22.12 -7.01 -14.96
#